data_c24d1fb3686941aee5e9987ce38f42fb
#
_entry.id   c24d1fb3686941aee5e9987ce38f42fb
#
_cell.length_a   1.000
_cell.length_b   1.000
_cell.length_c   1.000
_cell.angle_alpha   90.00
_cell.angle_beta   90.00
_cell.angle_gamma   90.00
#
_symmetry.space_group_name_H-M   'P 1'
#
loop_
_entity.id
_entity.type
_entity.pdbx_description
1 polymer ?
#
loop_
_entity_poly.entity_id
_entity_poly.type
_entity_poly.pdbx_seq_one_letter_code
_entity_poly.pdbx_strand_id
1 'polypeptide(L)'
;MNKNHCKQENIRLGTHGEDYGSWMSNPVFYIIGGIMEQVHRVVLSHLDYDGEGKILEVGCGSGALTIRSALTWPKAKVIGVDHWGAVYNYSKALCEKNAAREGVASRCVFQHGDAKQLDFPD
;
A
#
# COMPACT_ATOMS: atom_id res chain seq x y z
N MET A 1 3.61 -2.02 -23.39
CA MET A 1 3.42 -1.75 -21.95
C MET A 1 4.30 -0.57 -21.58
N ASN A 2 3.72 0.48 -21.02
CA ASN A 2 4.48 1.66 -20.63
C ASN A 2 5.33 1.32 -19.39
N LYS A 3 6.65 1.61 -19.42
CA LYS A 3 7.58 1.38 -18.31
C LYS A 3 7.12 2.04 -17.00
N ASN A 4 6.40 3.15 -17.11
CA ASN A 4 5.86 3.85 -15.94
C ASN A 4 4.70 3.09 -15.28
N HIS A 5 3.85 2.45 -16.08
CA HIS A 5 2.76 1.63 -15.56
C HIS A 5 3.27 0.44 -14.76
N CYS A 6 4.30 -0.24 -15.27
CA CYS A 6 4.92 -1.37 -14.57
C CYS A 6 5.56 -0.96 -13.23
N LYS A 7 6.20 0.21 -13.17
CA LYS A 7 6.75 0.75 -11.93
C LYS A 7 5.66 1.03 -10.89
N GLN A 8 4.55 1.62 -11.32
CA GLN A 8 3.41 1.91 -10.45
C GLN A 8 2.78 0.63 -9.88
N GLU A 9 2.61 -0.40 -10.71
CA GLU A 9 2.09 -1.69 -10.24
C GLU A 9 2.98 -2.30 -9.16
N ASN A 10 4.31 -2.28 -9.35
CA ASN A 10 5.24 -2.80 -8.37
C ASN A 10 5.19 -2.06 -7.03
N ILE A 11 5.03 -0.74 -7.04
CA ILE A 11 4.87 0.05 -5.83
C ILE A 11 3.58 -0.33 -5.11
N ARG A 12 2.47 -0.46 -5.82
CA ARG A 12 1.18 -0.90 -5.27
C ARG A 12 1.21 -2.30 -4.70
N LEU A 13 2.08 -3.14 -5.21
CA LEU A 13 2.25 -4.52 -4.77
C LEU A 13 3.19 -4.66 -3.59
N GLY A 14 3.79 -3.57 -3.14
CA GLY A 14 4.68 -3.56 -2.00
C GLY A 14 6.07 -4.10 -2.28
N THR A 15 6.45 -4.17 -3.54
CA THR A 15 7.84 -4.46 -3.91
C THR A 15 8.71 -3.22 -3.65
N HIS A 16 9.98 -3.42 -3.35
CA HIS A 16 10.88 -2.32 -3.03
C HIS A 16 10.97 -1.31 -4.17
N GLY A 17 10.56 -0.08 -3.92
CA GLY A 17 10.51 0.98 -4.93
C GLY A 17 11.85 1.40 -5.53
N GLU A 18 12.97 0.95 -4.97
CA GLU A 18 14.30 1.31 -5.42
C GLU A 18 14.98 0.22 -6.25
N ASP A 19 14.60 -1.04 -6.10
CA ASP A 19 15.24 -2.19 -6.73
C ASP A 19 14.48 -2.79 -7.90
N TYR A 20 13.82 -1.95 -8.68
CA TYR A 20 13.07 -2.42 -9.85
C TYR A 20 13.92 -3.20 -10.86
N GLY A 21 15.19 -2.90 -10.97
CA GLY A 21 16.05 -3.48 -11.98
C GLY A 21 16.24 -4.98 -11.84
N SER A 22 16.46 -5.47 -10.61
CA SER A 22 16.72 -6.89 -10.34
C SER A 22 15.44 -7.71 -10.17
N TRP A 23 14.39 -7.10 -9.65
CA TRP A 23 13.11 -7.76 -9.38
C TRP A 23 12.25 -7.94 -10.63
N MET A 24 12.25 -6.95 -11.50
CA MET A 24 11.48 -6.96 -12.75
C MET A 24 11.95 -8.03 -13.73
N SER A 25 13.19 -8.50 -13.61
CA SER A 25 13.70 -9.57 -14.45
C SER A 25 13.32 -10.98 -13.96
N ASN A 26 12.71 -11.09 -12.76
CA ASN A 26 12.30 -12.37 -12.23
C ASN A 26 10.80 -12.62 -12.45
N PRO A 27 10.41 -13.57 -13.34
CA PRO A 27 9.01 -13.83 -13.66
C PRO A 27 8.17 -14.29 -12.45
N VAL A 28 8.79 -14.88 -11.40
CA VAL A 28 8.10 -15.30 -10.17
C VAL A 28 7.55 -14.09 -9.42
N PHE A 29 8.32 -13.02 -9.29
CA PHE A 29 7.85 -11.79 -8.64
C PHE A 29 6.78 -11.08 -9.44
N TYR A 30 6.84 -11.14 -10.76
CA TYR A 30 5.78 -10.60 -11.62
C TYR A 30 4.45 -11.32 -11.40
N ILE A 31 4.48 -12.66 -11.28
CA ILE A 31 3.29 -13.48 -11.02
C ILE A 31 2.73 -13.19 -9.61
N ILE A 32 3.58 -13.18 -8.59
CA ILE A 32 3.18 -12.85 -7.20
C ILE A 32 2.58 -11.45 -7.15
N GLY A 33 3.19 -10.51 -7.84
CA GLY A 33 2.70 -9.14 -7.97
C GLY A 33 1.28 -9.08 -8.54
N GLY A 34 1.00 -9.79 -9.60
CA GLY A 34 -0.33 -9.87 -10.20
C GLY A 34 -1.38 -10.49 -9.28
N ILE A 35 -1.00 -11.51 -8.52
CA ILE A 35 -1.87 -12.14 -7.51
C ILE A 35 -2.22 -11.13 -6.39
N MET A 36 -1.24 -10.42 -5.87
CA MET A 36 -1.49 -9.42 -4.81
C MET A 36 -2.39 -8.28 -5.30
N GLU A 37 -2.23 -7.86 -6.53
CA GLU A 37 -3.14 -6.89 -7.15
C GLU A 37 -4.60 -7.38 -7.13
N GLN A 38 -4.82 -8.64 -7.51
CA GLN A 38 -6.16 -9.24 -7.50
C GLN A 38 -6.70 -9.35 -6.07
N VAL A 39 -5.88 -9.76 -5.11
CA VAL A 39 -6.26 -9.81 -3.69
C VAL A 39 -6.72 -8.44 -3.20
N HIS A 40 -5.96 -7.39 -3.49
CA HIS A 40 -6.34 -6.03 -3.11
C HIS A 40 -7.67 -5.60 -3.74
N ARG A 41 -7.89 -5.90 -5.02
CA ARG A 41 -9.16 -5.60 -5.71
C ARG A 41 -10.34 -6.31 -5.05
N VAL A 42 -10.17 -7.59 -4.70
CA VAL A 42 -11.21 -8.37 -4.02
C VAL A 42 -11.50 -7.77 -2.65
N VAL A 43 -10.50 -7.48 -1.85
CA VAL A 43 -10.67 -6.84 -0.53
C VAL A 43 -11.46 -5.53 -0.67
N LEU A 44 -11.04 -4.64 -1.56
CA LEU A 44 -11.70 -3.34 -1.72
C LEU A 44 -13.13 -3.46 -2.26
N SER A 45 -13.41 -4.47 -3.09
CA SER A 45 -14.76 -4.69 -3.65
C SER A 45 -15.77 -5.19 -2.61
N HIS A 46 -15.30 -5.70 -1.46
CA HIS A 46 -16.15 -6.20 -0.38
C HIS A 46 -16.30 -5.20 0.78
N LEU A 47 -15.65 -4.04 0.69
CA LEU A 47 -15.86 -2.98 1.67
C LEU A 47 -17.16 -2.24 1.37
N ASP A 48 -18.07 -2.25 2.35
CA ASP A 48 -19.26 -1.39 2.34
C ASP A 48 -18.84 0.03 2.78
N TYR A 49 -18.35 0.80 1.82
CA TYR A 49 -17.76 2.10 2.05
C TYR A 49 -18.21 3.10 0.96
N ASP A 50 -18.74 4.22 1.39
CA ASP A 50 -19.31 5.25 0.50
C ASP A 50 -18.28 6.12 -0.24
N GLY A 51 -17.00 5.94 0.05
CA GLY A 51 -15.90 6.68 -0.57
C GLY A 51 -15.52 7.97 0.15
N GLU A 52 -16.14 8.29 1.27
CA GLU A 52 -15.86 9.50 2.05
C GLU A 52 -15.39 9.16 3.49
N GLY A 53 -14.62 10.07 4.10
CA GLY A 53 -14.16 9.91 5.47
C GLY A 53 -12.81 9.21 5.59
N LYS A 54 -12.66 8.35 6.58
CA LYS A 54 -11.39 7.71 6.93
C LYS A 54 -11.44 6.20 6.77
N ILE A 55 -10.35 5.64 6.27
CA ILE A 55 -10.10 4.20 6.23
C ILE A 55 -8.88 3.92 7.10
N LEU A 56 -8.96 2.89 7.93
CA LEU A 56 -7.84 2.37 8.70
C LEU A 56 -7.43 1.00 8.17
N GLU A 57 -6.15 0.85 7.81
CA GLU A 57 -5.54 -0.43 7.51
C GLU A 57 -4.55 -0.79 8.62
N VAL A 58 -4.78 -1.92 9.27
CA VAL A 58 -3.89 -2.48 10.29
C VAL A 58 -2.99 -3.53 9.66
N GLY A 59 -1.68 -3.37 9.82
CA GLY A 59 -0.70 -4.23 9.14
C GLY A 59 -0.44 -3.79 7.69
N CYS A 60 -0.20 -2.50 7.46
CA CYS A 60 -0.10 -1.96 6.09
C CYS A 60 1.19 -2.36 5.33
N GLY A 61 2.19 -2.89 6.01
CA GLY A 61 3.45 -3.34 5.38
C GLY A 61 4.15 -2.23 4.60
N SER A 62 4.19 -2.35 3.28
CA SER A 62 4.75 -1.35 2.36
C SER A 62 3.77 -0.21 2.00
N GLY A 63 2.53 -0.27 2.50
CA GLY A 63 1.48 0.68 2.19
C GLY A 63 0.72 0.41 0.88
N ALA A 64 0.89 -0.76 0.28
CA ALA A 64 0.31 -1.04 -1.04
C ALA A 64 -1.22 -0.95 -1.05
N LEU A 65 -1.92 -1.57 -0.09
CA LEU A 65 -3.37 -1.52 0.00
C LEU A 65 -3.86 -0.13 0.46
N THR A 66 -3.14 0.51 1.39
CA THR A 66 -3.39 1.90 1.81
C THR A 66 -3.42 2.84 0.59
N ILE A 67 -2.38 2.77 -0.25
CA ILE A 67 -2.25 3.59 -1.46
C ILE A 67 -3.36 3.26 -2.46
N ARG A 68 -3.64 1.99 -2.67
CA ARG A 68 -4.72 1.56 -3.57
C ARG A 68 -6.08 2.05 -3.11
N SER A 69 -6.34 2.02 -1.81
CA SER A 69 -7.57 2.57 -1.23
C SER A 69 -7.70 4.07 -1.53
N ALA A 70 -6.62 4.83 -1.35
CA ALA A 70 -6.60 6.26 -1.66
C ALA A 70 -6.79 6.56 -3.16
N LEU A 71 -6.29 5.70 -4.04
CA LEU A 71 -6.50 5.81 -5.49
C LEU A 71 -7.93 5.45 -5.88
N THR A 72 -8.52 4.46 -5.22
CA THR A 72 -9.90 4.00 -5.48
C THR A 72 -10.92 5.02 -5.03
N TRP A 73 -10.70 5.65 -3.87
CA TRP A 73 -11.60 6.63 -3.29
C TRP A 73 -10.90 7.99 -3.12
N PRO A 74 -11.02 8.89 -4.10
CA PRO A 74 -10.28 10.17 -4.10
C PRO A 74 -10.59 11.12 -2.94
N LYS A 75 -11.73 10.95 -2.27
CA LYS A 75 -12.13 11.76 -1.11
C LYS A 75 -11.73 11.16 0.23
N ALA A 76 -11.31 9.88 0.25
CA ALA A 76 -10.92 9.20 1.47
C ALA A 76 -9.58 9.68 2.00
N LYS A 77 -9.45 9.71 3.33
CA LYS A 77 -8.16 9.71 4.04
C LYS A 77 -7.87 8.31 4.51
N VAL A 78 -6.70 7.80 4.19
CA VAL A 78 -6.33 6.42 4.52
C VAL A 78 -5.18 6.43 5.51
N ILE A 79 -5.34 5.69 6.61
CA ILE A 79 -4.35 5.56 7.66
C ILE A 79 -3.83 4.13 7.62
N GLY A 80 -2.55 3.96 7.37
CA GLY A 80 -1.85 2.68 7.46
C GLY A 80 -1.07 2.57 8.77
N VAL A 81 -1.30 1.51 9.51
CA VAL A 81 -0.58 1.24 10.77
C VAL A 81 0.20 -0.05 10.62
N ASP A 82 1.45 -0.04 11.04
CA ASP A 82 2.28 -1.24 11.09
C ASP A 82 3.33 -1.15 12.19
N HIS A 83 3.80 -2.29 12.60
CA HIS A 83 4.90 -2.40 13.54
C HIS A 83 6.26 -2.26 12.86
N TRP A 84 6.36 -2.55 11.55
CA TRP A 84 7.58 -2.55 10.74
C TRP A 84 8.77 -3.20 11.44
N GLY A 85 8.59 -4.44 11.86
CA GLY A 85 9.66 -5.22 12.47
C GLY A 85 10.79 -5.55 11.49
N ALA A 86 11.94 -5.94 12.03
CA ALA A 86 13.16 -6.18 11.27
C ALA A 86 13.10 -7.33 10.26
N VAL A 87 12.07 -8.17 10.31
CA VAL A 87 11.92 -9.36 9.44
C VAL A 87 11.58 -8.98 8.01
N TYR A 88 10.79 -7.94 7.84
CA TYR A 88 10.38 -7.43 6.53
C TYR A 88 11.04 -6.07 6.32
N ASN A 89 11.71 -5.91 5.23
CA ASN A 89 12.40 -4.65 4.89
C ASN A 89 11.40 -3.52 4.52
N TYR A 90 10.31 -3.40 5.26
CA TYR A 90 9.31 -2.35 5.13
C TYR A 90 9.51 -1.29 6.22
N SER A 91 9.13 -0.07 5.93
CA SER A 91 9.23 1.04 6.85
C SER A 91 8.20 2.12 6.56
N LYS A 92 7.93 2.96 7.54
CA LYS A 92 7.13 4.18 7.34
C LYS A 92 7.65 5.03 6.19
N ALA A 93 8.96 5.24 6.13
CA ALA A 93 9.59 6.04 5.07
C ALA A 93 9.36 5.45 3.67
N LEU A 94 9.40 4.11 3.54
CA LEU A 94 9.07 3.43 2.28
C LEU A 94 7.62 3.66 1.88
N CYS A 95 6.68 3.55 2.83
CA CYS A 95 5.27 3.80 2.60
C CYS A 95 5.01 5.24 2.12
N GLU A 96 5.62 6.22 2.80
CA GLU A 96 5.51 7.63 2.44
C GLU A 96 6.07 7.92 1.05
N LYS A 97 7.21 7.31 0.72
CA LYS A 97 7.82 7.41 -0.60
C LYS A 97 6.93 6.80 -1.70
N ASN A 98 6.35 5.64 -1.43
CA ASN A 98 5.42 4.99 -2.35
C ASN A 98 4.17 5.85 -2.58
N ALA A 99 3.57 6.38 -1.52
CA ALA A 99 2.42 7.28 -1.62
C ALA A 99 2.71 8.56 -2.40
N ALA A 100 3.90 9.15 -2.21
CA ALA A 100 4.33 10.31 -2.97
C ALA A 100 4.48 10.01 -4.47
N ARG A 101 5.04 8.87 -4.83
CA ARG A 101 5.17 8.43 -6.23
C ARG A 101 3.83 8.20 -6.92
N GLU A 102 2.84 7.76 -6.18
CA GLU A 102 1.47 7.57 -6.68
C GLU A 102 0.60 8.83 -6.63
N GLY A 103 1.13 9.94 -6.10
CA GLY A 103 0.44 11.21 -6.03
C GLY A 103 -0.66 11.29 -4.95
N VAL A 104 -0.62 10.42 -3.95
CA VAL A 104 -1.64 10.34 -2.88
C VAL A 104 -1.09 10.64 -1.48
N ALA A 105 0.13 11.14 -1.37
CA ALA A 105 0.79 11.40 -0.09
C ALA A 105 -0.03 12.30 0.85
N SER A 106 -0.78 13.25 0.32
CA SER A 106 -1.61 14.17 1.13
C SER A 106 -2.82 13.48 1.80
N ARG A 107 -3.17 12.28 1.36
CA ARG A 107 -4.33 11.52 1.84
C ARG A 107 -3.95 10.21 2.50
N CYS A 108 -2.68 9.84 2.49
CA CYS A 108 -2.15 8.65 3.16
C CYS A 108 -1.32 9.05 4.36
N VAL A 109 -1.68 8.53 5.53
CA VAL A 109 -0.93 8.73 6.78
C VAL A 109 -0.42 7.37 7.24
N PHE A 110 0.87 7.27 7.51
CA PHE A 110 1.47 6.03 8.01
C PHE A 110 1.95 6.23 9.44
N GLN A 111 1.56 5.32 10.32
CA GLN A 111 1.85 5.39 11.75
C GLN A 111 2.43 4.07 12.24
N HIS A 112 3.43 4.16 13.11
CA HIS A 112 3.90 3.01 13.87
C HIS A 112 2.86 2.66 14.93
N GLY A 113 2.50 1.39 15.03
CA GLY A 113 1.53 0.93 16.02
C GLY A 113 1.49 -0.58 16.16
N ASP A 114 0.93 -1.03 17.27
CA ASP A 114 0.68 -2.44 17.54
C ASP A 114 -0.80 -2.74 17.32
N ALA A 115 -1.09 -3.76 16.50
CA ALA A 115 -2.45 -4.22 16.25
C ALA A 115 -3.21 -4.68 17.51
N LYS A 116 -2.46 -5.02 18.58
CA LYS A 116 -3.04 -5.42 19.87
C LYS A 116 -3.48 -4.23 20.73
N GLN A 117 -2.98 -3.04 20.41
CA GLN A 117 -3.27 -1.82 21.15
C GLN A 117 -3.29 -0.63 20.19
N LEU A 118 -4.45 -0.38 19.63
CA LEU A 118 -4.65 0.72 18.68
C LEU A 118 -5.16 1.96 19.42
N ASP A 119 -4.44 3.07 19.29
CA ASP A 119 -4.78 4.37 19.88
C ASP A 119 -5.64 5.20 18.90
N PHE A 120 -6.80 4.66 18.54
CA PHE A 120 -7.79 5.38 17.74
C PHE A 120 -9.08 5.57 18.54
N PRO A 121 -9.77 6.70 18.40
CA PRO A 121 -11.11 6.87 18.97
C PRO A 121 -12.08 5.92 18.29
N ASP A 122 -13.05 5.45 19.06
CA ASP A 122 -14.15 4.60 18.56
C ASP A 122 -15.04 5.34 17.56
#